data_48547af3694d86d0114439a5e5c85940
#
_entry.id   48547af3694d86d0114439a5e5c85940
#
_cell.length_a   1.000
_cell.length_b   1.000
_cell.length_c   1.000
_cell.angle_alpha   90.00
_cell.angle_beta   90.00
_cell.angle_gamma   90.00
#
_symmetry.space_group_name_H-M   'P 1'
#
loop_
_entity.id
_entity.type
_entity.pdbx_description
1 polymer ?
#
loop_
_entity_poly.entity_id
_entity_poly.type
_entity_poly.pdbx_seq_one_letter_code
_entity_poly.pdbx_strand_id
1 'polypeptide(L)'
;MRLVYIYHSGFALEADGFSILIDYFKDSDPDPAKGYVRSELLKRAGTLYILASHFHPDHFHPEVLKWKEQKPDIKYIFSKDILKRRRAKADDAIYLKKGDAYQDELLTIKAFGSTDVGISFLIETEGRRIFHAGDLNNWHWKDESTPQEVAEAEGNYLKELDIIAKETS
;
A
#
# COMPACT_ATOMS: atom_id res chain seq x y z
N MET A 1 11.46 -10.63 -10.63
CA MET A 1 10.82 -9.86 -9.53
C MET A 1 11.24 -10.41 -8.18
N ARG A 2 11.62 -9.55 -7.23
CA ARG A 2 12.00 -9.91 -5.84
C ARG A 2 11.09 -9.18 -4.86
N LEU A 3 10.52 -9.91 -3.88
CA LEU A 3 9.78 -9.34 -2.76
C LEU A 3 10.72 -9.19 -1.56
N VAL A 4 10.73 -8.00 -0.95
CA VAL A 4 11.54 -7.67 0.22
C VAL A 4 10.61 -7.18 1.33
N TYR A 5 10.67 -7.84 2.49
CA TYR A 5 10.00 -7.35 3.69
C TYR A 5 10.82 -6.23 4.32
N ILE A 6 10.19 -5.12 4.64
CA ILE A 6 10.86 -3.95 5.21
C ILE A 6 10.63 -3.89 6.72
N TYR A 7 9.44 -3.56 7.12
CA TYR A 7 9.06 -3.43 8.53
C TYR A 7 7.53 -3.33 8.65
N HIS A 8 6.95 -3.95 9.68
CA HIS A 8 5.49 -3.95 9.93
C HIS A 8 4.71 -4.42 8.70
N SER A 9 3.86 -3.58 8.10
CA SER A 9 3.14 -3.88 6.86
C SER A 9 3.87 -3.42 5.59
N GLY A 10 5.12 -2.97 5.73
CA GLY A 10 5.93 -2.43 4.64
C GLY A 10 6.64 -3.50 3.83
N PHE A 11 6.43 -3.47 2.52
CA PHE A 11 7.08 -4.37 1.56
C PHE A 11 7.62 -3.59 0.36
N ALA A 12 8.69 -4.08 -0.22
CA ALA A 12 9.17 -3.63 -1.51
C ALA A 12 9.13 -4.76 -2.54
N LEU A 13 8.80 -4.39 -3.77
CA LEU A 13 8.87 -5.25 -4.95
C LEU A 13 9.92 -4.67 -5.89
N GLU A 14 10.93 -5.45 -6.22
CA GLU A 14 11.93 -5.09 -7.23
C GLU A 14 11.62 -5.83 -8.52
N ALA A 15 11.44 -5.08 -9.58
CA ALA A 15 11.26 -5.58 -10.93
C ALA A 15 12.39 -5.09 -11.84
N ASP A 16 12.41 -5.51 -13.09
CA ASP A 16 13.36 -5.01 -14.07
C ASP A 16 12.94 -3.59 -14.52
N GLY A 17 13.78 -2.60 -14.24
CA GLY A 17 13.54 -1.21 -14.61
C GLY A 17 12.59 -0.41 -13.70
N PHE A 18 12.01 -1.01 -12.65
CA PHE A 18 11.21 -0.28 -11.68
C PHE A 18 11.15 -0.99 -10.31
N SER A 19 10.62 -0.31 -9.32
CA SER A 19 10.38 -0.84 -7.98
C SER A 19 9.08 -0.30 -7.40
N ILE A 20 8.50 -1.01 -6.44
CA ILE A 20 7.31 -0.59 -5.70
C ILE A 20 7.60 -0.69 -4.21
N LEU A 21 7.27 0.35 -3.45
CA LEU A 21 7.30 0.36 -1.98
C LEU A 21 5.87 0.57 -1.47
N ILE A 22 5.42 -0.30 -0.58
CA ILE A 22 4.05 -0.28 -0.07
C ILE A 22 4.08 -0.10 1.43
N ASP A 23 3.22 0.78 1.96
CA ASP A 23 2.96 0.99 3.39
C ASP A 23 4.24 1.22 4.21
N TYR A 24 5.05 2.19 3.79
CA TYR A 24 6.28 2.53 4.49
C TYR A 24 6.01 3.21 5.84
N PHE A 25 6.53 2.61 6.90
CA PHE A 25 6.53 3.16 8.25
C PHE A 25 7.96 3.47 8.73
N LYS A 26 8.83 2.48 8.69
CA LYS A 26 10.25 2.57 9.05
C LYS A 26 11.07 1.74 8.08
N ASP A 27 12.35 2.05 7.97
CA ASP A 27 13.29 1.21 7.24
C ASP A 27 13.60 -0.08 7.99
N SER A 28 14.17 -1.06 7.32
CA SER A 28 14.56 -2.37 7.87
C SER A 28 15.66 -2.29 8.94
N ASP A 29 16.41 -1.19 8.98
CA ASP A 29 17.40 -0.88 10.01
C ASP A 29 17.31 0.62 10.34
N PRO A 30 17.43 1.03 11.62
CA PRO A 30 17.44 2.44 11.99
C PRO A 30 18.68 3.19 11.49
N ASP A 31 19.80 2.49 11.23
CA ASP A 31 20.97 3.07 10.59
C ASP A 31 20.70 3.28 9.09
N PRO A 32 20.69 4.53 8.58
CA PRO A 32 20.43 4.81 7.17
C PRO A 32 21.41 4.13 6.20
N ALA A 33 22.60 3.78 6.67
CA ALA A 33 23.58 3.07 5.85
C ALA A 33 23.28 1.58 5.69
N LYS A 34 22.42 1.03 6.55
CA LYS A 34 22.04 -0.40 6.59
C LYS A 34 20.58 -0.63 6.20
N GLY A 35 19.70 0.37 6.43
CA GLY A 35 18.31 0.29 6.05
C GLY A 35 18.14 0.08 4.55
N TYR A 36 17.44 -0.97 4.17
CA TYR A 36 17.27 -1.38 2.76
C TYR A 36 16.69 -0.27 1.88
N VAL A 37 15.69 0.46 2.36
CA VAL A 37 15.05 1.52 1.56
C VAL A 37 16.04 2.62 1.23
N ARG A 38 16.77 3.13 2.24
CA ARG A 38 17.71 4.24 2.06
C ARG A 38 19.04 3.81 1.42
N SER A 39 19.54 2.62 1.76
CA SER A 39 20.84 2.15 1.25
C SER A 39 20.76 1.57 -0.16
N GLU A 40 19.62 0.97 -0.53
CA GLU A 40 19.48 0.24 -1.79
C GLU A 40 18.30 0.74 -2.64
N LEU A 41 17.07 0.68 -2.15
CA LEU A 41 15.85 0.90 -2.95
C LEU A 41 15.84 2.29 -3.61
N LEU A 42 16.13 3.35 -2.86
CA LEU A 42 16.15 4.72 -3.37
C LEU A 42 17.28 4.97 -4.39
N LYS A 43 18.28 4.11 -4.43
CA LYS A 43 19.41 4.20 -5.37
C LYS A 43 19.21 3.35 -6.63
N ARG A 44 18.16 2.51 -6.66
CA ARG A 44 17.88 1.71 -7.85
C ARG A 44 17.49 2.60 -9.03
N ALA A 45 17.96 2.21 -10.22
CA ALA A 45 17.52 2.85 -11.47
C ALA A 45 16.04 2.57 -11.75
N GLY A 46 15.44 3.43 -12.55
CA GLY A 46 14.04 3.31 -12.96
C GLY A 46 13.05 3.92 -11.99
N THR A 47 11.79 3.82 -12.32
CA THR A 47 10.68 4.40 -11.56
C THR A 47 10.50 3.69 -10.22
N LEU A 48 10.30 4.46 -9.15
CA LEU A 48 9.86 3.95 -7.87
C LEU A 48 8.38 4.37 -7.64
N TYR A 49 7.50 3.38 -7.52
CA TYR A 49 6.12 3.60 -7.09
C TYR A 49 6.04 3.48 -5.59
N ILE A 50 5.48 4.49 -4.93
CA ILE A 50 5.24 4.48 -3.48
C ILE A 50 3.74 4.47 -3.25
N LEU A 51 3.25 3.38 -2.64
CA LEU A 51 1.85 3.14 -2.35
C LEU A 51 1.61 3.24 -0.84
N ALA A 52 0.46 3.79 -0.46
CA ALA A 52 0.00 3.78 0.93
C ALA A 52 -1.49 3.45 0.98
N SER A 53 -1.83 2.41 1.75
CA SER A 53 -3.19 1.87 1.85
C SER A 53 -4.13 2.74 2.66
N HIS A 54 -3.61 3.48 3.66
CA HIS A 54 -4.37 4.41 4.47
C HIS A 54 -3.45 5.34 5.29
N PHE A 55 -4.07 6.29 6.04
CA PHE A 55 -3.35 7.39 6.69
C PHE A 55 -2.67 7.04 8.01
N HIS A 56 -2.91 5.87 8.61
CA HIS A 56 -2.32 5.51 9.90
C HIS A 56 -0.78 5.56 9.83
N PRO A 57 -0.11 5.99 10.93
CA PRO A 57 1.34 6.24 10.91
C PRO A 57 2.19 5.01 10.57
N ASP A 58 1.72 3.82 10.88
CA ASP A 58 2.36 2.53 10.61
C ASP A 58 2.20 2.04 9.16
N HIS A 59 1.41 2.77 8.35
CA HIS A 59 1.20 2.52 6.91
C HIS A 59 1.60 3.70 6.02
N PHE A 60 1.70 4.90 6.59
CA PHE A 60 2.10 6.10 5.87
C PHE A 60 3.01 7.00 6.71
N HIS A 61 4.29 7.06 6.37
CA HIS A 61 5.21 8.01 6.97
C HIS A 61 5.49 9.18 6.00
N PRO A 62 5.28 10.46 6.40
CA PRO A 62 5.36 11.60 5.49
C PRO A 62 6.77 11.87 4.92
N GLU A 63 7.82 11.26 5.47
CA GLU A 63 9.17 11.40 4.92
C GLU A 63 9.27 10.91 3.47
N VAL A 64 8.39 9.97 3.05
CA VAL A 64 8.39 9.46 1.67
C VAL A 64 8.22 10.58 0.64
N LEU A 65 7.51 11.66 1.00
CA LEU A 65 7.29 12.81 0.12
C LEU A 65 8.56 13.61 -0.16
N LYS A 66 9.54 13.58 0.75
CA LYS A 66 10.82 14.27 0.60
C LYS A 66 11.77 13.55 -0.35
N TRP A 67 11.56 12.26 -0.57
CA TRP A 67 12.46 11.45 -1.40
C TRP A 67 12.44 11.82 -2.88
N LYS A 68 11.42 12.53 -3.33
CA LYS A 68 11.36 13.04 -4.71
C LYS A 68 12.47 14.04 -5.02
N GLU A 69 13.03 14.70 -4.01
CA GLU A 69 14.17 15.61 -4.17
C GLU A 69 15.44 14.88 -4.59
N GLN A 70 15.65 13.66 -4.10
CA GLN A 70 16.81 12.82 -4.42
C GLN A 70 16.56 11.80 -5.53
N LYS A 71 15.28 11.45 -5.78
CA LYS A 71 14.84 10.50 -6.82
C LYS A 71 13.63 11.07 -7.54
N PRO A 72 13.83 11.88 -8.60
CA PRO A 72 12.72 12.52 -9.33
C PRO A 72 11.71 11.55 -9.95
N ASP A 73 12.15 10.31 -10.26
CA ASP A 73 11.33 9.27 -10.87
C ASP A 73 10.43 8.52 -9.86
N ILE A 74 10.01 9.18 -8.79
CA ILE A 74 9.03 8.62 -7.86
C ILE A 74 7.61 8.99 -8.32
N LYS A 75 6.72 7.98 -8.33
CA LYS A 75 5.28 8.14 -8.49
C LYS A 75 4.59 7.73 -7.20
N TYR A 76 3.83 8.66 -6.60
CA TYR A 76 3.07 8.41 -5.38
C TYR A 76 1.63 8.05 -5.72
N ILE A 77 1.15 6.92 -5.18
CA ILE A 77 -0.23 6.43 -5.37
C ILE A 77 -0.78 6.07 -4.00
N PHE A 78 -1.66 6.92 -3.48
CA PHE A 78 -2.14 6.85 -2.11
C PHE A 78 -3.64 6.67 -2.04
N SER A 79 -4.10 6.09 -0.94
CA SER A 79 -5.51 6.10 -0.59
C SER A 79 -6.01 7.53 -0.37
N LYS A 80 -7.22 7.82 -0.81
CA LYS A 80 -7.83 9.15 -0.73
C LYS A 80 -8.03 9.66 0.70
N ASP A 81 -8.08 8.80 1.71
CA ASP A 81 -8.15 9.20 3.11
C ASP A 81 -6.91 9.96 3.58
N ILE A 82 -5.73 9.68 3.01
CA ILE A 82 -4.48 10.42 3.28
C ILE A 82 -4.64 11.89 2.92
N LEU A 83 -5.26 12.20 1.77
CA LEU A 83 -5.61 13.57 1.39
C LEU A 83 -6.67 14.17 2.31
N LYS A 84 -7.75 13.43 2.59
CA LYS A 84 -8.84 13.89 3.48
C LYS A 84 -8.34 14.21 4.88
N ARG A 85 -7.36 13.44 5.38
CA ARG A 85 -6.72 13.64 6.68
C ARG A 85 -5.57 14.65 6.64
N ARG A 86 -5.35 15.31 5.49
CA ARG A 86 -4.31 16.33 5.29
C ARG A 86 -2.89 15.84 5.61
N ARG A 87 -2.63 14.54 5.38
CA ARG A 87 -1.30 13.95 5.56
C ARG A 87 -0.40 14.17 4.34
N ALA A 88 -1.01 14.45 3.18
CA ALA A 88 -0.38 14.88 1.95
C ALA A 88 -1.29 15.89 1.23
N LYS A 89 -0.75 16.63 0.27
CA LYS A 89 -1.46 17.66 -0.51
C LYS A 89 -2.01 17.06 -1.80
N ALA A 90 -2.94 17.76 -2.45
CA ALA A 90 -3.55 17.32 -3.70
C ALA A 90 -2.53 17.05 -4.81
N ASP A 91 -1.47 17.84 -4.90
CA ASP A 91 -0.44 17.76 -5.94
C ASP A 91 0.68 16.75 -5.60
N ASP A 92 0.69 16.19 -4.39
CA ASP A 92 1.74 15.27 -3.96
C ASP A 92 1.62 13.88 -4.61
N ALA A 93 0.39 13.43 -4.87
CA ALA A 93 0.13 12.05 -5.29
C ALA A 93 -1.10 11.90 -6.17
N ILE A 94 -1.23 10.72 -6.77
CA ILE A 94 -2.48 10.21 -7.33
C ILE A 94 -3.24 9.54 -6.20
N TYR A 95 -4.51 9.90 -6.01
CA TYR A 95 -5.33 9.39 -4.92
C TYR A 95 -6.41 8.45 -5.43
N LEU A 96 -6.44 7.25 -4.87
CA LEU A 96 -7.41 6.22 -5.20
C LEU A 96 -8.39 5.99 -4.05
N LYS A 97 -9.63 5.67 -4.40
CA LYS A 97 -10.65 5.11 -3.51
C LYS A 97 -11.08 3.74 -4.04
N LYS A 98 -11.83 2.99 -3.25
CA LYS A 98 -12.42 1.71 -3.66
C LYS A 98 -13.07 1.82 -5.05
N GLY A 99 -12.70 0.92 -5.94
CA GLY A 99 -13.17 0.86 -7.33
C GLY A 99 -12.35 1.66 -8.33
N ASP A 100 -11.42 2.50 -7.89
CA ASP A 100 -10.52 3.22 -8.78
C ASP A 100 -9.35 2.33 -9.22
N ALA A 101 -8.74 2.68 -10.34
CA ALA A 101 -7.51 2.07 -10.81
C ALA A 101 -6.53 3.12 -11.35
N TYR A 102 -5.26 2.83 -11.19
CA TYR A 102 -4.15 3.50 -11.85
C TYR A 102 -3.52 2.53 -12.87
N GLN A 103 -3.15 3.03 -14.02
CA GLN A 103 -2.46 2.23 -15.03
C GLN A 103 -1.44 3.09 -15.79
N ASP A 104 -0.29 2.49 -16.05
CA ASP A 104 0.70 3.00 -17.00
C ASP A 104 1.31 1.84 -17.81
N GLU A 105 2.45 2.09 -18.45
CA GLU A 105 3.13 1.10 -19.30
C GLU A 105 3.72 -0.09 -18.51
N LEU A 106 3.98 0.07 -17.21
CA LEU A 106 4.68 -0.91 -16.37
C LEU A 106 3.74 -1.75 -15.53
N LEU A 107 2.63 -1.16 -15.07
CA LEU A 107 1.73 -1.83 -14.12
C LEU A 107 0.31 -1.27 -14.14
N THR A 108 -0.59 -2.07 -13.58
CA THR A 108 -1.94 -1.65 -13.20
C THR A 108 -2.10 -1.84 -11.69
N ILE A 109 -2.67 -0.85 -11.01
CA ILE A 109 -3.00 -0.89 -9.58
C ILE A 109 -4.50 -0.68 -9.44
N LYS A 110 -5.21 -1.69 -8.93
CA LYS A 110 -6.65 -1.63 -8.64
C LYS A 110 -6.84 -1.46 -7.13
N ALA A 111 -7.72 -0.54 -6.76
CA ALA A 111 -8.07 -0.28 -5.36
C ALA A 111 -9.35 -1.02 -4.98
N PHE A 112 -9.26 -1.89 -3.98
CA PHE A 112 -10.39 -2.54 -3.33
C PHE A 112 -10.66 -1.91 -1.97
N GLY A 113 -11.76 -2.28 -1.33
CA GLY A 113 -12.10 -1.80 0.00
C GLY A 113 -11.22 -2.36 1.10
N SER A 114 -11.47 -1.88 2.30
CA SER A 114 -10.91 -2.37 3.54
C SER A 114 -12.01 -2.47 4.59
N THR A 115 -11.77 -3.22 5.64
CA THR A 115 -12.61 -3.27 6.84
C THR A 115 -12.15 -2.30 7.92
N ASP A 116 -11.01 -1.66 7.68
CA ASP A 116 -10.57 -0.44 8.33
C ASP A 116 -10.71 0.74 7.35
N VAL A 117 -10.13 1.89 7.65
CA VAL A 117 -10.06 3.03 6.74
C VAL A 117 -9.13 2.72 5.55
N GLY A 118 -9.39 3.35 4.41
CA GLY A 118 -8.54 3.25 3.23
C GLY A 118 -8.91 2.14 2.26
N ILE A 119 -7.90 1.56 1.64
CA ILE A 119 -8.02 0.61 0.53
C ILE A 119 -7.03 -0.55 0.67
N SER A 120 -7.30 -1.62 -0.03
CA SER A 120 -6.34 -2.66 -0.38
C SER A 120 -5.96 -2.57 -1.85
N PHE A 121 -4.83 -3.13 -2.24
CA PHE A 121 -4.30 -3.04 -3.61
C PHE A 121 -4.21 -4.40 -4.29
N LEU A 122 -4.63 -4.47 -5.55
CA LEU A 122 -4.22 -5.50 -6.49
C LEU A 122 -3.28 -4.87 -7.51
N ILE A 123 -2.04 -5.35 -7.55
CA ILE A 123 -0.99 -4.89 -8.45
C ILE A 123 -0.81 -5.96 -9.52
N GLU A 124 -0.97 -5.56 -10.79
CA GLU A 124 -0.77 -6.44 -11.94
C GLU A 124 0.43 -5.92 -12.75
N THR A 125 1.45 -6.73 -12.86
CA THR A 125 2.68 -6.39 -13.59
C THR A 125 3.48 -7.65 -13.97
N GLU A 126 4.17 -7.64 -15.09
CA GLU A 126 4.99 -8.75 -15.60
C GLU A 126 4.27 -10.12 -15.58
N GLY A 127 2.96 -10.13 -15.90
CA GLY A 127 2.12 -11.34 -15.88
C GLY A 127 1.84 -11.88 -14.48
N ARG A 128 2.11 -11.12 -13.43
CA ARG A 128 1.88 -11.47 -12.03
C ARG A 128 0.80 -10.62 -11.42
N ARG A 129 0.12 -11.17 -10.42
CA ARG A 129 -0.85 -10.47 -9.58
C ARG A 129 -0.38 -10.54 -8.14
N ILE A 130 -0.34 -9.38 -7.49
CA ILE A 130 0.12 -9.24 -6.11
C ILE A 130 -0.96 -8.48 -5.36
N PHE A 131 -1.49 -9.10 -4.31
CA PHE A 131 -2.48 -8.45 -3.47
C PHE A 131 -1.86 -8.01 -2.15
N HIS A 132 -2.05 -6.74 -1.80
CA HIS A 132 -1.66 -6.16 -0.51
C HIS A 132 -2.92 -5.75 0.24
N ALA A 133 -3.17 -6.42 1.35
CA ALA A 133 -4.40 -6.25 2.12
C ALA A 133 -4.48 -4.91 2.86
N GLY A 134 -3.34 -4.28 3.18
CA GLY A 134 -3.34 -3.21 4.17
C GLY A 134 -3.93 -3.75 5.49
N ASP A 135 -4.91 -3.05 6.02
CA ASP A 135 -5.66 -3.48 7.21
C ASP A 135 -7.03 -4.09 6.90
N LEU A 136 -7.17 -4.70 5.72
CA LEU A 136 -8.33 -5.54 5.42
C LEU A 136 -8.27 -6.81 6.26
N ASN A 137 -9.10 -6.91 7.31
CA ASN A 137 -9.10 -8.01 8.25
C ASN A 137 -10.50 -8.22 8.84
N ASN A 138 -10.69 -9.37 9.45
CA ASN A 138 -11.90 -9.68 10.22
C ASN A 138 -11.74 -9.12 11.64
N TRP A 139 -12.00 -7.83 11.80
CA TRP A 139 -11.82 -7.10 13.05
C TRP A 139 -12.89 -7.41 14.07
N HIS A 140 -12.62 -8.33 14.98
CA HIS A 140 -13.38 -8.50 16.22
C HIS A 140 -12.48 -9.05 17.33
N TRP A 141 -12.80 -8.72 18.56
CA TRP A 141 -12.11 -9.20 19.75
C TRP A 141 -13.01 -10.23 20.40
N LYS A 142 -12.61 -11.50 20.37
CA LYS A 142 -13.43 -12.66 20.71
C LYS A 142 -14.02 -12.58 22.13
N ASP A 143 -13.29 -11.97 23.05
CA ASP A 143 -13.66 -11.84 24.47
C ASP A 143 -14.36 -10.50 24.81
N GLU A 144 -14.38 -9.54 23.87
CA GLU A 144 -14.91 -8.19 24.09
C GLU A 144 -16.08 -7.84 23.17
N SER A 145 -16.23 -8.57 22.05
CA SER A 145 -17.26 -8.31 21.06
C SER A 145 -18.53 -9.12 21.32
N THR A 146 -19.67 -8.49 21.10
CA THR A 146 -20.95 -9.18 21.11
C THR A 146 -21.09 -10.10 19.89
N PRO A 147 -21.93 -11.15 19.93
CA PRO A 147 -22.21 -12.00 18.78
C PRO A 147 -22.65 -11.25 17.52
N GLN A 148 -23.34 -10.13 17.69
CA GLN A 148 -23.79 -9.28 16.60
C GLN A 148 -22.62 -8.52 15.96
N GLU A 149 -21.72 -7.95 16.74
CA GLU A 149 -20.52 -7.27 16.26
C GLU A 149 -19.59 -8.24 15.54
N VAL A 150 -19.41 -9.46 16.05
CA VAL A 150 -18.65 -10.53 15.39
C VAL A 150 -19.25 -10.86 14.02
N ALA A 151 -20.56 -11.08 13.95
CA ALA A 151 -21.23 -11.41 12.69
C ALA A 151 -21.16 -10.26 11.67
N GLU A 152 -21.25 -9.01 12.11
CA GLU A 152 -21.12 -7.83 11.26
C GLU A 152 -19.69 -7.68 10.72
N ALA A 153 -18.68 -7.83 11.57
CA ALA A 153 -17.27 -7.77 11.17
C ALA A 153 -16.94 -8.86 10.15
N GLU A 154 -17.34 -10.10 10.41
CA GLU A 154 -17.17 -11.23 9.49
C GLU A 154 -17.91 -11.00 8.17
N GLY A 155 -19.15 -10.53 8.21
CA GLY A 155 -19.94 -10.23 7.01
C GLY A 155 -19.32 -9.15 6.14
N ASN A 156 -18.79 -8.10 6.74
CA ASN A 156 -18.07 -7.03 6.02
C ASN A 156 -16.78 -7.54 5.40
N TYR A 157 -16.01 -8.32 6.13
CA TYR A 157 -14.76 -8.91 5.64
C TYR A 157 -15.01 -9.87 4.47
N LEU A 158 -15.94 -10.82 4.60
CA LEU A 158 -16.27 -11.78 3.56
C LEU A 158 -16.80 -11.09 2.29
N LYS A 159 -17.56 -10.02 2.44
CA LYS A 159 -18.07 -9.21 1.32
C LYS A 159 -16.94 -8.57 0.50
N GLU A 160 -15.91 -8.02 1.15
CA GLU A 160 -14.75 -7.49 0.44
C GLU A 160 -13.94 -8.61 -0.22
N LEU A 161 -13.75 -9.75 0.45
CA LEU A 161 -13.07 -10.90 -0.15
C LEU A 161 -13.77 -11.44 -1.39
N ASP A 162 -15.11 -11.49 -1.39
CA ASP A 162 -15.90 -11.94 -2.55
C ASP A 162 -15.72 -11.01 -3.77
N ILE A 163 -15.63 -9.71 -3.54
CA ILE A 163 -15.34 -8.73 -4.59
C ILE A 163 -13.94 -8.96 -5.17
N ILE A 164 -12.93 -9.13 -4.31
CA ILE A 164 -11.55 -9.37 -4.71
C ILE A 164 -11.42 -10.68 -5.49
N ALA A 165 -12.05 -11.75 -5.00
CA ALA A 165 -12.01 -13.07 -5.64
C ALA A 165 -12.57 -13.04 -7.06
N LYS A 166 -13.63 -12.28 -7.32
CA LYS A 166 -14.22 -12.13 -8.67
C LYS A 166 -13.30 -11.43 -9.65
N GLU A 167 -12.45 -10.54 -9.17
CA GLU A 167 -11.49 -9.81 -10.01
C GLU A 167 -10.16 -10.58 -10.20
N THR A 168 -9.88 -11.54 -9.34
CA THR A 168 -8.62 -12.32 -9.36
C THR A 168 -8.77 -13.72 -9.96
N SER A 169 -9.99 -14.13 -10.32
CA SER A 169 -10.31 -15.46 -10.90
C SER A 169 -9.94 -15.58 -12.36
#